data_d8e2ed7e44cb4eb6e0d8b5916a8867d9
#
_entry.id   d8e2ed7e44cb4eb6e0d8b5916a8867d9
#
_cell.length_a   1.000
_cell.length_b   1.000
_cell.length_c   1.000
_cell.angle_alpha   90.00
_cell.angle_beta   90.00
_cell.angle_gamma   90.00
#
_symmetry.space_group_name_H-M   'P 1'
#
loop_
_entity.id
_entity.type
_entity.pdbx_description
1 polymer ?
#
loop_
_entity_poly.entity_id
_entity_poly.type
_entity_poly.pdbx_seq_one_letter_code
_entity_poly.pdbx_strand_id
1 'polypeptide(L)'
;MRQRCINQSYFQKVLNRFDSELSGNMIDLCPVGALTSKPFRYAARTWELGRKRSVSPHDSLGANTTVQTKANTVMRVVALDNEAINECWISDRDRFSYEGLNSADRITTPMVKQGGQWLETDWQSALDYVAHSLKTISSESGAEAIGALAHPISSAEELHLLQKIVRGLGSSQIDTRLRQTDIKAAASAPWLGMPIAKVSELDRLLVIGSFLRKDQPVLAARIRTAAKRALQVSRIDAGGDDWLIPSQSIAAAPSAWLNALSEVALAVAKAKSVSAPAGTCNLPISPAAQKIADSLLSGSSKAVLLGSAAIAHHHASDLHVMAQFIAEQTGATFGFLPVGGNAVGASLVYANSAGVESVLSGDRRAVVLMNIEPDADLPNPAQARAALAKANTVIALSAYKSADLLEVADVILPISPFTETVSTFVNAEGVVQTVQPSVKPLGDSRPAWKVLRVLGGLLGLDGFLFNSPEEVLGEALNETYCTRLNNQATSNAITNGNLAPFNGLERLADVNIYAGDQIVRRSSALQLTRDAKRGNQAGLNQKLFTELGLKEGEAVRVSQGDLSIDMPASLEVNLASGAVRISAGTMASAKLGSMFGPVTVSKA
;
A
#
# COMPACT_ATOMS: atom_id res chain seq x y z
N MET A 1 5.76 -19.22 -35.26
CA MET A 1 5.36 -18.96 -36.64
C MET A 1 5.28 -17.46 -36.86
N ARG A 2 6.02 -16.99 -37.82
CA ARG A 2 6.46 -15.63 -38.14
C ARG A 2 5.41 -14.53 -38.02
N GLN A 3 5.75 -13.54 -37.21
CA GLN A 3 5.42 -12.14 -37.44
C GLN A 3 5.84 -11.71 -38.85
N ARG A 4 5.02 -11.89 -39.81
CA ARG A 4 5.18 -11.26 -41.13
C ARG A 4 3.80 -10.90 -41.65
N CYS A 5 3.66 -9.59 -41.91
CA CYS A 5 2.61 -8.91 -42.64
C CYS A 5 1.65 -8.04 -41.82
N ILE A 6 2.17 -7.17 -40.98
CA ILE A 6 1.56 -5.85 -40.72
C ILE A 6 2.72 -4.90 -40.50
N ASN A 7 2.67 -3.74 -41.11
CA ASN A 7 3.70 -2.71 -41.11
C ASN A 7 4.33 -2.56 -39.70
N GLN A 8 5.49 -3.12 -39.50
CA GLN A 8 6.19 -3.32 -38.23
C GLN A 8 6.31 -2.00 -37.44
N SER A 9 6.38 -0.87 -38.16
CA SER A 9 6.47 0.47 -37.56
C SER A 9 5.17 0.95 -36.90
N TYR A 10 4.00 0.61 -37.45
CA TYR A 10 2.71 1.02 -36.88
C TYR A 10 2.35 0.16 -35.66
N PHE A 11 2.53 -1.14 -35.76
CA PHE A 11 2.28 -2.08 -34.67
C PHE A 11 3.22 -1.85 -33.48
N GLN A 12 4.49 -1.54 -33.75
CA GLN A 12 5.46 -1.22 -32.71
C GLN A 12 5.15 0.12 -32.02
N LYS A 13 4.66 1.12 -32.79
CA LYS A 13 4.16 2.38 -32.23
C LYS A 13 2.91 2.20 -31.37
N VAL A 14 2.01 1.30 -31.75
CA VAL A 14 0.81 0.97 -30.97
C VAL A 14 1.20 0.18 -29.72
N LEU A 15 2.00 -0.88 -29.83
CA LEU A 15 2.47 -1.68 -28.69
C LEU A 15 3.27 -0.84 -27.68
N ASN A 16 4.09 0.10 -28.15
CA ASN A 16 4.83 1.01 -27.27
C ASN A 16 3.96 2.07 -26.57
N ARG A 17 2.65 2.13 -26.86
CA ARG A 17 1.67 2.99 -26.19
C ARG A 17 0.75 2.25 -25.22
N PHE A 18 0.84 0.93 -25.15
CA PHE A 18 0.16 0.14 -24.12
C PHE A 18 0.91 0.29 -22.81
N ASP A 19 0.40 1.15 -21.95
CA ASP A 19 0.93 1.37 -20.62
C ASP A 19 -0.20 1.44 -19.56
N SER A 20 -1.27 0.70 -19.78
CA SER A 20 -2.39 0.63 -18.87
C SER A 20 -2.22 -0.54 -17.90
N GLU A 21 -2.45 -0.26 -16.63
CA GLU A 21 -2.47 -1.21 -15.52
C GLU A 21 -3.61 -2.24 -15.63
N LEU A 22 -4.47 -2.07 -16.63
CA LEU A 22 -5.62 -2.93 -16.93
C LEU A 22 -5.47 -3.65 -18.28
N SER A 23 -4.30 -3.55 -18.92
CA SER A 23 -4.08 -4.06 -20.28
C SER A 23 -4.28 -5.56 -20.41
N GLY A 24 -4.01 -6.32 -19.36
CA GLY A 24 -4.20 -7.76 -19.31
C GLY A 24 -5.65 -8.22 -19.51
N ASN A 25 -6.64 -7.36 -19.23
CA ASN A 25 -8.04 -7.69 -19.48
C ASN A 25 -8.36 -7.89 -20.97
N MET A 26 -7.55 -7.32 -21.87
CA MET A 26 -7.68 -7.56 -23.30
C MET A 26 -7.47 -9.02 -23.70
N ILE A 27 -6.78 -9.82 -22.87
CA ILE A 27 -6.60 -11.25 -23.07
C ILE A 27 -7.95 -11.97 -22.97
N ASP A 28 -8.74 -11.60 -21.95
CA ASP A 28 -10.05 -12.22 -21.69
C ASP A 28 -11.12 -11.70 -22.68
N LEU A 29 -10.99 -10.44 -23.13
CA LEU A 29 -11.91 -9.82 -24.08
C LEU A 29 -11.69 -10.28 -25.53
N CYS A 30 -10.52 -10.84 -25.87
CA CYS A 30 -10.19 -11.23 -27.24
C CYS A 30 -10.88 -12.54 -27.64
N PRO A 31 -11.98 -12.50 -28.43
CA PRO A 31 -12.78 -13.70 -28.72
C PRO A 31 -12.09 -14.70 -29.64
N VAL A 32 -11.04 -14.25 -30.36
CA VAL A 32 -10.33 -15.07 -31.36
C VAL A 32 -8.97 -15.57 -30.87
N GLY A 33 -8.60 -15.29 -29.61
CA GLY A 33 -7.32 -15.73 -29.04
C GLY A 33 -6.08 -15.12 -29.71
N ALA A 34 -6.23 -13.96 -30.35
CA ALA A 34 -5.09 -13.22 -30.93
C ALA A 34 -4.19 -12.64 -29.85
N LEU A 35 -4.77 -12.28 -28.70
CA LEU A 35 -4.07 -11.85 -27.50
C LEU A 35 -4.10 -12.99 -26.48
N THR A 36 -2.94 -13.36 -25.97
CA THR A 36 -2.79 -14.46 -25.02
C THR A 36 -1.81 -14.07 -23.92
N SER A 37 -2.02 -14.60 -22.72
CA SER A 37 -1.07 -14.45 -21.61
C SER A 37 0.26 -15.12 -21.95
N LYS A 38 1.33 -14.34 -22.04
CA LYS A 38 2.66 -14.87 -22.35
C LYS A 38 3.16 -15.85 -21.26
N PRO A 39 3.02 -15.57 -19.95
CA PRO A 39 3.42 -16.51 -18.91
C PRO A 39 2.62 -17.82 -18.91
N PHE A 40 1.35 -17.75 -19.30
CA PHE A 40 0.47 -18.94 -19.31
C PHE A 40 0.48 -19.70 -20.65
N ARG A 41 1.06 -19.14 -21.71
CA ARG A 41 1.05 -19.76 -23.04
C ARG A 41 1.68 -21.16 -22.99
N TYR A 42 0.96 -22.15 -23.50
CA TYR A 42 1.35 -23.57 -23.55
C TYR A 42 1.48 -24.28 -22.18
N ALA A 43 1.09 -23.65 -21.07
CA ALA A 43 1.25 -24.23 -19.73
C ALA A 43 0.18 -25.28 -19.42
N ALA A 44 -1.09 -25.02 -19.78
CA ALA A 44 -2.21 -25.93 -19.56
C ALA A 44 -3.39 -25.63 -20.49
N ARG A 45 -4.29 -26.61 -20.62
CA ARG A 45 -5.59 -26.43 -21.29
C ARG A 45 -6.63 -26.01 -20.26
N THR A 46 -7.67 -25.29 -20.72
CA THR A 46 -8.69 -24.73 -19.82
C THR A 46 -9.45 -25.80 -19.00
N TRP A 47 -9.67 -26.98 -19.57
CA TRP A 47 -10.34 -28.10 -18.92
C TRP A 47 -9.48 -28.86 -17.91
N GLU A 48 -8.16 -28.65 -17.90
CA GLU A 48 -7.24 -29.25 -16.93
C GLU A 48 -7.15 -28.43 -15.63
N LEU A 49 -7.75 -27.24 -15.61
CA LEU A 49 -7.61 -26.29 -14.51
C LEU A 49 -8.75 -26.41 -13.50
N GLY A 50 -8.37 -26.64 -12.25
CA GLY A 50 -9.24 -26.39 -11.11
C GLY A 50 -9.50 -24.89 -10.96
N ARG A 51 -10.70 -24.50 -10.49
CA ARG A 51 -11.11 -23.08 -10.33
C ARG A 51 -11.58 -22.85 -8.90
N LYS A 52 -11.02 -21.81 -8.26
CA LYS A 52 -11.42 -21.37 -6.92
C LYS A 52 -11.69 -19.87 -6.95
N ARG A 53 -12.78 -19.45 -6.28
CA ARG A 53 -13.05 -18.04 -6.03
C ARG A 53 -12.01 -17.49 -5.06
N SER A 54 -11.57 -16.28 -5.29
CA SER A 54 -10.59 -15.58 -4.47
C SER A 54 -10.82 -14.07 -4.52
N VAL A 55 -10.03 -13.34 -3.76
CA VAL A 55 -10.02 -11.87 -3.69
C VAL A 55 -8.59 -11.41 -3.82
N SER A 56 -8.36 -10.27 -4.45
CA SER A 56 -7.04 -9.67 -4.53
C SER A 56 -6.61 -9.12 -3.17
N PRO A 57 -5.42 -9.48 -2.68
CA PRO A 57 -4.84 -8.91 -1.46
C PRO A 57 -3.98 -7.67 -1.74
N HIS A 58 -3.79 -7.27 -3.00
CA HIS A 58 -2.76 -6.33 -3.43
C HIS A 58 -3.17 -4.87 -3.30
N ASP A 59 -4.47 -4.57 -3.32
CA ASP A 59 -5.01 -3.24 -3.02
C ASP A 59 -6.28 -3.33 -2.19
N SER A 60 -6.73 -2.18 -1.70
CA SER A 60 -7.89 -2.13 -0.81
C SER A 60 -9.24 -2.27 -1.52
N LEU A 61 -9.30 -2.33 -2.85
CA LEU A 61 -10.56 -2.53 -3.55
C LEU A 61 -11.17 -3.90 -3.25
N GLY A 62 -10.34 -4.93 -3.07
CA GLY A 62 -10.79 -6.29 -2.86
C GLY A 62 -11.40 -6.88 -4.13
N ALA A 63 -10.76 -6.68 -5.29
CA ALA A 63 -11.24 -7.19 -6.57
C ALA A 63 -11.46 -8.70 -6.53
N ASN A 64 -12.63 -9.15 -6.99
CA ASN A 64 -12.98 -10.56 -7.02
C ASN A 64 -12.28 -11.26 -8.17
N THR A 65 -11.67 -12.40 -7.89
CA THR A 65 -10.84 -13.15 -8.83
C THR A 65 -11.19 -14.64 -8.84
N THR A 66 -10.80 -15.32 -9.90
CA THR A 66 -10.77 -16.77 -9.98
C THR A 66 -9.33 -17.23 -10.12
N VAL A 67 -8.84 -17.92 -9.10
CA VAL A 67 -7.54 -18.58 -9.12
C VAL A 67 -7.70 -19.92 -9.83
N GLN A 68 -6.86 -20.18 -10.83
CA GLN A 68 -6.88 -21.41 -11.61
C GLN A 68 -5.62 -22.22 -11.34
N THR A 69 -5.80 -23.49 -10.99
CA THR A 69 -4.73 -24.36 -10.48
C THR A 69 -4.61 -25.66 -11.28
N LYS A 70 -3.39 -26.20 -11.34
CA LYS A 70 -3.09 -27.55 -11.87
C LYS A 70 -1.99 -28.17 -11.01
N ALA A 71 -2.15 -29.42 -10.59
CA ALA A 71 -1.15 -30.16 -9.81
C ALA A 71 -0.61 -29.38 -8.59
N ASN A 72 -1.51 -28.80 -7.80
CA ASN A 72 -1.20 -27.98 -6.61
C ASN A 72 -0.38 -26.70 -6.91
N THR A 73 -0.41 -26.20 -8.13
CA THR A 73 0.28 -24.96 -8.53
C THR A 73 -0.72 -23.97 -9.08
N VAL A 74 -0.57 -22.71 -8.71
CA VAL A 74 -1.36 -21.61 -9.29
C VAL A 74 -0.83 -21.33 -10.70
N MET A 75 -1.70 -21.49 -11.70
CA MET A 75 -1.33 -21.38 -13.11
C MET A 75 -1.69 -20.02 -13.70
N ARG A 76 -2.78 -19.42 -13.27
CA ARG A 76 -3.20 -18.05 -13.64
C ARG A 76 -4.32 -17.54 -12.74
N VAL A 77 -4.52 -16.22 -12.79
CA VAL A 77 -5.64 -15.53 -12.15
C VAL A 77 -6.43 -14.78 -13.23
N VAL A 78 -7.75 -14.86 -13.16
CA VAL A 78 -8.68 -14.16 -14.05
C VAL A 78 -9.75 -13.43 -13.24
N ALA A 79 -10.42 -12.45 -13.85
CA ALA A 79 -11.51 -11.72 -13.20
C ALA A 79 -12.66 -12.68 -12.82
N LEU A 80 -13.31 -12.35 -11.71
CA LEU A 80 -14.62 -12.86 -11.34
C LEU A 80 -15.56 -11.65 -11.24
N ASP A 81 -16.66 -11.70 -11.98
CA ASP A 81 -17.60 -10.59 -12.08
C ASP A 81 -18.23 -10.26 -10.73
N ASN A 82 -18.14 -8.98 -10.36
CA ASN A 82 -18.83 -8.40 -9.21
C ASN A 82 -19.10 -6.91 -9.49
N GLU A 83 -20.34 -6.60 -9.92
CA GLU A 83 -20.74 -5.24 -10.30
C GLU A 83 -20.54 -4.22 -9.19
N ALA A 84 -20.71 -4.63 -7.93
CA ALA A 84 -20.56 -3.74 -6.78
C ALA A 84 -19.08 -3.33 -6.55
N ILE A 85 -18.11 -4.20 -6.83
CA ILE A 85 -16.70 -4.00 -6.50
C ILE A 85 -15.88 -3.73 -7.75
N ASN A 86 -15.60 -4.75 -8.55
CA ASN A 86 -14.66 -4.68 -9.68
C ASN A 86 -15.30 -4.78 -11.05
N GLU A 87 -16.66 -4.79 -11.14
CA GLU A 87 -17.35 -5.09 -12.40
C GLU A 87 -16.82 -6.42 -12.98
N CYS A 88 -16.27 -6.41 -14.17
CA CYS A 88 -15.60 -7.56 -14.78
C CYS A 88 -14.07 -7.38 -14.92
N TRP A 89 -13.49 -6.41 -14.22
CA TRP A 89 -12.09 -5.99 -14.39
C TRP A 89 -11.21 -6.41 -13.24
N ILE A 90 -9.93 -6.74 -13.54
CA ILE A 90 -8.84 -6.85 -12.57
C ILE A 90 -7.62 -6.10 -13.08
N SER A 91 -6.75 -5.69 -12.17
CA SER A 91 -5.49 -5.06 -12.55
C SER A 91 -4.49 -6.10 -13.10
N ASP A 92 -3.50 -5.61 -13.85
CA ASP A 92 -2.38 -6.47 -14.30
C ASP A 92 -1.60 -7.00 -13.09
N ARG A 93 -1.56 -6.24 -11.99
CA ARG A 93 -1.01 -6.67 -10.71
C ARG A 93 -1.73 -7.92 -10.19
N ASP A 94 -3.06 -7.92 -10.14
CA ASP A 94 -3.86 -9.07 -9.69
C ASP A 94 -3.70 -10.26 -10.63
N ARG A 95 -3.63 -9.98 -11.93
CA ARG A 95 -3.57 -11.00 -12.98
C ARG A 95 -2.27 -11.79 -13.01
N PHE A 96 -1.14 -11.13 -12.79
CA PHE A 96 0.20 -11.71 -13.00
C PHE A 96 1.00 -11.91 -11.72
N SER A 97 0.55 -11.42 -10.57
CA SER A 97 1.24 -11.61 -9.29
C SER A 97 1.44 -13.08 -8.90
N TYR A 98 0.61 -14.00 -9.44
CA TYR A 98 0.72 -15.43 -9.16
C TYR A 98 2.08 -16.04 -9.49
N GLU A 99 2.87 -15.45 -10.38
CA GLU A 99 4.24 -15.90 -10.63
C GLU A 99 5.09 -15.83 -9.35
N GLY A 100 4.86 -14.82 -8.51
CA GLY A 100 5.52 -14.69 -7.22
C GLY A 100 5.22 -15.86 -6.26
N LEU A 101 4.02 -16.45 -6.33
CA LEU A 101 3.66 -17.61 -5.50
C LEU A 101 4.53 -18.84 -5.81
N ASN A 102 5.05 -18.91 -7.02
CA ASN A 102 5.89 -20.00 -7.52
C ASN A 102 7.39 -19.63 -7.52
N SER A 103 7.78 -18.53 -6.86
CA SER A 103 9.17 -18.08 -6.81
C SER A 103 10.08 -19.05 -6.05
N ALA A 104 11.34 -19.14 -6.48
CA ALA A 104 12.38 -19.90 -5.79
C ALA A 104 12.77 -19.28 -4.41
N ASP A 105 12.34 -18.04 -4.14
CA ASP A 105 12.58 -17.37 -2.86
C ASP A 105 11.63 -17.87 -1.75
N ARG A 106 10.68 -18.77 -2.06
CA ARG A 106 9.75 -19.33 -1.06
C ARG A 106 10.52 -20.07 0.03
N ILE A 107 10.19 -19.80 1.27
CA ILE A 107 10.73 -20.47 2.43
C ILE A 107 9.82 -21.65 2.76
N THR A 108 10.41 -22.85 2.89
CA THR A 108 9.67 -24.09 3.13
C THR A 108 9.93 -24.70 4.49
N THR A 109 11.01 -24.30 5.18
CA THR A 109 11.45 -24.85 6.46
C THR A 109 11.77 -23.71 7.41
N PRO A 110 11.45 -23.81 8.73
CA PRO A 110 11.86 -22.82 9.72
C PRO A 110 13.38 -22.69 9.77
N MET A 111 13.86 -21.46 9.99
CA MET A 111 15.28 -21.15 10.02
C MET A 111 15.62 -20.31 11.25
N VAL A 112 16.75 -20.64 11.90
CA VAL A 112 17.29 -19.87 13.05
C VAL A 112 18.74 -19.49 12.76
N LYS A 113 19.11 -18.25 13.11
CA LYS A 113 20.47 -17.74 12.93
C LYS A 113 21.31 -18.05 14.16
N GLN A 114 22.38 -18.83 13.99
CA GLN A 114 23.31 -19.20 15.05
C GLN A 114 24.74 -18.88 14.63
N GLY A 115 25.45 -18.11 15.43
CA GLY A 115 26.82 -17.67 15.09
C GLY A 115 26.92 -16.93 13.76
N GLY A 116 25.86 -16.23 13.35
CA GLY A 116 25.79 -15.50 12.07
C GLY A 116 25.44 -16.36 10.86
N GLN A 117 25.22 -17.66 11.04
CA GLN A 117 24.82 -18.60 9.97
C GLN A 117 23.37 -19.04 10.12
N TRP A 118 22.67 -19.16 9.00
CA TRP A 118 21.31 -19.66 8.95
C TRP A 118 21.28 -21.19 8.95
N LEU A 119 20.56 -21.77 9.91
CA LEU A 119 20.37 -23.21 10.04
C LEU A 119 18.87 -23.53 9.91
N GLU A 120 18.53 -24.51 9.08
CA GLU A 120 17.19 -25.07 9.04
C GLU A 120 16.92 -25.86 10.32
N THR A 121 15.71 -25.76 10.83
CA THR A 121 15.29 -26.44 12.06
C THR A 121 13.83 -26.91 11.96
N ASP A 122 13.38 -27.69 12.92
CA ASP A 122 11.98 -28.09 13.00
C ASP A 122 11.11 -27.01 13.65
N TRP A 123 9.81 -27.13 13.46
CA TRP A 123 8.82 -26.18 13.97
C TRP A 123 8.81 -26.06 15.50
N GLN A 124 9.00 -27.17 16.23
CA GLN A 124 8.98 -27.15 17.68
C GLN A 124 10.16 -26.34 18.22
N SER A 125 11.35 -26.62 17.74
CA SER A 125 12.59 -25.92 18.13
C SER A 125 12.51 -24.44 17.81
N ALA A 126 12.00 -24.06 16.62
CA ALA A 126 11.84 -22.67 16.23
C ALA A 126 10.83 -21.93 17.11
N LEU A 127 9.68 -22.54 17.40
CA LEU A 127 8.65 -21.92 18.24
C LEU A 127 9.06 -21.83 19.71
N ASP A 128 9.76 -22.83 20.24
CA ASP A 128 10.30 -22.79 21.60
C ASP A 128 11.36 -21.69 21.76
N TYR A 129 12.23 -21.50 20.74
CA TYR A 129 13.17 -20.39 20.72
C TYR A 129 12.44 -19.03 20.77
N VAL A 130 11.42 -18.84 19.91
CA VAL A 130 10.63 -17.61 19.87
C VAL A 130 9.90 -17.37 21.19
N ALA A 131 9.21 -18.38 21.72
CA ALA A 131 8.46 -18.25 22.98
C ALA A 131 9.38 -17.94 24.16
N HIS A 132 10.54 -18.60 24.24
CA HIS A 132 11.54 -18.34 25.27
C HIS A 132 12.08 -16.91 25.18
N SER A 133 12.48 -16.46 23.97
CA SER A 133 12.99 -15.10 23.75
C SER A 133 11.97 -14.03 24.15
N LEU A 134 10.71 -14.17 23.74
CA LEU A 134 9.65 -13.20 24.08
C LEU A 134 9.37 -13.17 25.60
N LYS A 135 9.32 -14.33 26.28
CA LYS A 135 9.14 -14.40 27.73
C LYS A 135 10.30 -13.76 28.49
N THR A 136 11.52 -14.07 28.10
CA THR A 136 12.73 -13.52 28.73
C THR A 136 12.77 -12.00 28.57
N ILE A 137 12.56 -11.48 27.36
CA ILE A 137 12.55 -10.03 27.09
C ILE A 137 11.42 -9.33 27.84
N SER A 138 10.22 -9.92 27.89
CA SER A 138 9.11 -9.36 28.64
C SER A 138 9.42 -9.26 30.14
N SER A 139 10.09 -10.28 30.71
CA SER A 139 10.43 -10.31 32.15
C SER A 139 11.61 -9.40 32.51
N GLU A 140 12.63 -9.30 31.64
CA GLU A 140 13.87 -8.57 31.93
C GLU A 140 13.80 -7.10 31.53
N SER A 141 13.17 -6.79 30.38
CA SER A 141 13.15 -5.47 29.78
C SER A 141 11.76 -4.80 29.82
N GLY A 142 10.76 -5.51 30.31
CA GLY A 142 9.36 -5.07 30.34
C GLY A 142 8.60 -5.33 29.04
N ALA A 143 7.29 -5.33 29.13
CA ALA A 143 6.39 -5.67 28.03
C ALA A 143 6.53 -4.74 26.81
N GLU A 144 6.66 -3.44 27.03
CA GLU A 144 6.81 -2.45 25.96
C GLU A 144 8.13 -2.56 25.17
N ALA A 145 9.08 -3.41 25.62
CA ALA A 145 10.28 -3.76 24.86
C ALA A 145 9.98 -4.69 23.66
N ILE A 146 8.75 -5.21 23.57
CA ILE A 146 8.29 -6.06 22.46
C ILE A 146 7.44 -5.23 21.51
N GLY A 147 7.77 -5.26 20.21
CA GLY A 147 7.01 -4.62 19.16
C GLY A 147 6.68 -5.56 18.01
N ALA A 148 5.65 -5.24 17.24
CA ALA A 148 5.28 -5.98 16.04
C ALA A 148 4.87 -5.05 14.90
N LEU A 149 5.30 -5.39 13.70
CA LEU A 149 4.85 -4.77 12.45
C LEU A 149 4.31 -5.85 11.53
N ALA A 150 3.20 -5.57 10.86
CA ALA A 150 2.63 -6.49 9.89
C ALA A 150 2.26 -5.76 8.60
N HIS A 151 2.50 -6.41 7.46
CA HIS A 151 2.08 -5.87 6.18
C HIS A 151 0.56 -6.02 6.01
N PRO A 152 -0.16 -5.01 5.47
CA PRO A 152 -1.62 -5.06 5.28
C PRO A 152 -2.07 -6.01 4.15
N ILE A 153 -1.20 -6.91 3.67
CA ILE A 153 -1.54 -8.08 2.86
C ILE A 153 -1.96 -9.28 3.74
N SER A 154 -1.69 -9.21 5.05
CA SER A 154 -2.02 -10.26 6.01
C SER A 154 -3.52 -10.32 6.26
N SER A 155 -4.05 -11.52 6.52
CA SER A 155 -5.48 -11.72 6.76
C SER A 155 -5.93 -11.14 8.10
N ALA A 156 -7.24 -10.95 8.26
CA ALA A 156 -7.83 -10.46 9.51
C ALA A 156 -7.53 -11.41 10.68
N GLU A 157 -7.55 -12.72 10.43
CA GLU A 157 -7.23 -13.76 11.42
C GLU A 157 -5.78 -13.64 11.90
N GLU A 158 -4.85 -13.46 10.97
CA GLU A 158 -3.42 -13.30 11.26
C GLU A 158 -3.15 -12.05 12.07
N LEU A 159 -3.71 -10.92 11.64
CA LEU A 159 -3.57 -9.62 12.31
C LEU A 159 -4.21 -9.64 13.71
N HIS A 160 -5.37 -10.28 13.85
CA HIS A 160 -6.04 -10.43 15.14
C HIS A 160 -5.20 -11.22 16.13
N LEU A 161 -4.67 -12.38 15.73
CA LEU A 161 -3.84 -13.20 16.62
C LEU A 161 -2.51 -12.53 16.95
N LEU A 162 -1.89 -11.84 16.01
CA LEU A 162 -0.65 -11.10 16.27
C LEU A 162 -0.87 -9.98 17.30
N GLN A 163 -1.92 -9.16 17.13
CA GLN A 163 -2.23 -8.11 18.11
C GLN A 163 -2.59 -8.70 19.48
N LYS A 164 -3.30 -9.84 19.49
CA LYS A 164 -3.68 -10.53 20.73
C LYS A 164 -2.45 -11.06 21.49
N ILE A 165 -1.41 -11.55 20.78
CA ILE A 165 -0.12 -11.93 21.39
C ILE A 165 0.57 -10.69 21.98
N VAL A 166 0.74 -9.64 21.21
CA VAL A 166 1.44 -8.42 21.64
C VAL A 166 0.78 -7.83 22.88
N ARG A 167 -0.55 -7.68 22.86
CA ARG A 167 -1.32 -7.16 24.00
C ARG A 167 -1.38 -8.12 25.17
N GLY A 168 -1.43 -9.44 24.91
CA GLY A 168 -1.39 -10.47 25.92
C GLY A 168 -0.06 -10.49 26.68
N LEU A 169 1.05 -10.10 26.03
CA LEU A 169 2.35 -9.87 26.68
C LEU A 169 2.42 -8.53 27.41
N GLY A 170 1.38 -7.68 27.32
CA GLY A 170 1.30 -6.38 27.97
C GLY A 170 1.85 -5.21 27.15
N SER A 171 2.19 -5.40 25.86
CA SER A 171 2.68 -4.33 24.99
C SER A 171 1.56 -3.73 24.15
N SER A 172 1.68 -2.43 23.85
CA SER A 172 0.83 -1.72 22.90
C SER A 172 1.50 -1.50 21.54
N GLN A 173 2.74 -1.96 21.36
CA GLN A 173 3.61 -1.64 20.23
C GLN A 173 3.33 -2.54 19.01
N ILE A 174 2.20 -2.29 18.35
CA ILE A 174 1.84 -2.97 17.10
C ILE A 174 1.31 -1.98 16.07
N ASP A 175 1.69 -2.14 14.80
CA ASP A 175 1.13 -1.35 13.70
C ASP A 175 1.22 -2.05 12.33
N THR A 176 0.31 -1.69 11.43
CA THR A 176 0.30 -2.10 10.02
C THR A 176 0.42 -0.93 9.05
N ARG A 177 0.40 0.30 9.57
CA ARG A 177 0.52 1.54 8.79
C ARG A 177 1.99 1.83 8.50
N LEU A 178 2.62 0.94 7.73
CA LEU A 178 4.08 0.85 7.58
C LEU A 178 4.75 2.11 7.03
N ARG A 179 3.99 2.97 6.32
CA ARG A 179 4.54 4.19 5.70
C ARG A 179 3.89 5.48 6.23
N GLN A 180 3.10 5.38 7.30
CA GLN A 180 2.48 6.55 7.93
C GLN A 180 3.32 6.98 9.13
N THR A 181 3.91 8.16 9.06
CA THR A 181 4.75 8.73 10.12
C THR A 181 3.99 9.71 11.02
N ASP A 182 2.98 10.39 10.48
CA ASP A 182 2.11 11.28 11.26
C ASP A 182 0.72 10.65 11.47
N ILE A 183 0.48 10.20 12.70
CA ILE A 183 -0.76 9.55 13.12
C ILE A 183 -1.48 10.31 14.25
N LYS A 184 -1.08 11.55 14.54
CA LYS A 184 -1.57 12.32 15.70
C LYS A 184 -3.08 12.56 15.69
N ALA A 185 -3.66 12.75 14.51
CA ALA A 185 -5.10 12.90 14.32
C ALA A 185 -5.73 11.73 13.55
N ALA A 186 -5.03 10.57 13.48
CA ALA A 186 -5.48 9.45 12.69
C ALA A 186 -6.86 8.94 13.10
N ALA A 187 -7.72 8.65 12.13
CA ALA A 187 -8.99 7.97 12.33
C ALA A 187 -8.77 6.54 12.87
N SER A 188 -9.71 6.06 13.67
CA SER A 188 -9.59 4.74 14.30
C SER A 188 -9.72 3.58 13.32
N ALA A 189 -10.56 3.70 12.29
CA ALA A 189 -10.74 2.70 11.24
C ALA A 189 -11.10 3.38 9.91
N PRO A 190 -10.09 4.00 9.23
CA PRO A 190 -10.30 4.75 8.00
C PRO A 190 -10.73 3.83 6.85
N TRP A 191 -11.74 4.28 6.08
CA TRP A 191 -12.35 3.56 4.98
C TRP A 191 -12.80 4.52 3.87
N LEU A 192 -13.31 4.02 2.76
CA LEU A 192 -13.72 4.85 1.60
C LEU A 192 -14.86 5.84 1.92
N GLY A 193 -15.60 5.62 3.01
CA GLY A 193 -16.72 6.48 3.43
C GLY A 193 -18.03 6.16 2.71
N MET A 194 -18.00 5.32 1.67
CA MET A 194 -19.17 4.95 0.89
C MET A 194 -18.96 3.58 0.20
N PRO A 195 -20.04 2.92 -0.29
CA PRO A 195 -19.92 1.78 -1.18
C PRO A 195 -19.16 2.13 -2.47
N ILE A 196 -18.32 1.21 -2.97
CA ILE A 196 -17.52 1.40 -4.18
C ILE A 196 -18.40 1.72 -5.39
N ALA A 197 -19.56 1.06 -5.51
CA ALA A 197 -20.51 1.31 -6.60
C ALA A 197 -21.00 2.76 -6.64
N LYS A 198 -21.17 3.41 -5.48
CA LYS A 198 -21.61 4.81 -5.38
C LYS A 198 -20.65 5.82 -5.95
N VAL A 199 -19.37 5.45 -6.11
CA VAL A 199 -18.38 6.32 -6.78
C VAL A 199 -18.81 6.66 -8.20
N SER A 200 -19.55 5.77 -8.86
CA SER A 200 -20.10 6.00 -10.21
C SER A 200 -21.27 7.01 -10.25
N GLU A 201 -21.86 7.32 -9.11
CA GLU A 201 -23.00 8.22 -8.95
C GLU A 201 -22.61 9.63 -8.46
N LEU A 202 -21.30 9.83 -8.19
CA LEU A 202 -20.80 11.13 -7.78
C LEU A 202 -20.87 12.16 -8.92
N ASP A 203 -21.19 13.38 -8.57
CA ASP A 203 -21.11 14.53 -9.49
C ASP A 203 -19.90 15.42 -9.20
N ARG A 204 -19.33 15.38 -7.99
CA ARG A 204 -18.11 16.09 -7.59
C ARG A 204 -17.19 15.21 -6.78
N LEU A 205 -15.91 15.23 -7.10
CA LEU A 205 -14.89 14.49 -6.40
C LEU A 205 -13.62 15.35 -6.22
N LEU A 206 -13.16 15.50 -5.00
CA LEU A 206 -11.84 16.02 -4.67
C LEU A 206 -10.96 14.87 -4.15
N VAL A 207 -9.79 14.68 -4.78
CA VAL A 207 -8.78 13.71 -4.31
C VAL A 207 -7.50 14.45 -3.95
N ILE A 208 -6.95 14.14 -2.78
CA ILE A 208 -5.78 14.82 -2.22
C ILE A 208 -4.64 13.80 -2.09
N GLY A 209 -3.48 14.08 -2.67
CA GLY A 209 -2.26 13.29 -2.54
C GLY A 209 -2.43 11.82 -2.92
N SER A 210 -2.75 11.52 -4.17
CA SER A 210 -2.95 10.16 -4.66
C SER A 210 -2.24 9.92 -5.99
N PHE A 211 -1.77 8.69 -6.17
CA PHE A 211 -1.38 8.13 -7.45
C PHE A 211 -2.49 7.19 -7.94
N LEU A 212 -3.71 7.67 -7.96
CA LEU A 212 -4.96 6.91 -8.05
C LEU A 212 -4.93 5.77 -9.08
N ARG A 213 -4.43 6.03 -10.28
CA ARG A 213 -4.34 5.05 -11.36
C ARG A 213 -3.37 3.91 -11.04
N LYS A 214 -2.33 4.17 -10.24
CA LYS A 214 -1.31 3.18 -9.85
C LYS A 214 -1.67 2.48 -8.56
N ASP A 215 -2.22 3.21 -7.60
CA ASP A 215 -2.60 2.65 -6.30
C ASP A 215 -3.82 1.72 -6.44
N GLN A 216 -4.87 2.19 -7.12
CA GLN A 216 -6.17 1.52 -7.25
C GLN A 216 -6.68 1.55 -8.70
N PRO A 217 -6.09 0.77 -9.62
CA PRO A 217 -6.35 0.86 -11.06
C PRO A 217 -7.82 0.66 -11.45
N VAL A 218 -8.51 -0.30 -10.82
CA VAL A 218 -9.91 -0.62 -11.14
C VAL A 218 -10.84 0.49 -10.64
N LEU A 219 -10.59 1.06 -9.45
CA LEU A 219 -11.34 2.22 -8.96
C LEU A 219 -11.11 3.45 -9.85
N ALA A 220 -9.87 3.67 -10.30
CA ALA A 220 -9.55 4.73 -11.26
C ALA A 220 -10.32 4.58 -12.58
N ALA A 221 -10.49 3.35 -13.08
CA ALA A 221 -11.30 3.08 -14.27
C ALA A 221 -12.77 3.41 -14.05
N ARG A 222 -13.32 3.09 -12.88
CA ARG A 222 -14.70 3.43 -12.48
C ARG A 222 -14.90 4.94 -12.41
N ILE A 223 -14.00 5.68 -11.77
CA ILE A 223 -14.01 7.16 -11.72
C ILE A 223 -13.89 7.75 -13.13
N ARG A 224 -13.02 7.20 -13.97
CA ARG A 224 -12.88 7.63 -15.37
C ARG A 224 -14.18 7.47 -16.17
N THR A 225 -14.86 6.36 -15.96
CA THR A 225 -16.16 6.11 -16.62
C THR A 225 -17.21 7.11 -16.15
N ALA A 226 -17.28 7.42 -14.86
CA ALA A 226 -18.16 8.45 -14.31
C ALA A 226 -17.79 9.86 -14.83
N ALA A 227 -16.50 10.19 -14.92
CA ALA A 227 -16.03 11.49 -15.42
C ALA A 227 -16.33 11.73 -16.91
N LYS A 228 -16.46 10.68 -17.71
CA LYS A 228 -16.94 10.78 -19.10
C LYS A 228 -18.41 11.13 -19.21
N ARG A 229 -19.19 10.98 -18.14
CA ARG A 229 -20.63 11.28 -18.10
C ARG A 229 -20.89 12.66 -17.50
N ALA A 230 -20.65 12.82 -16.19
CA ALA A 230 -21.00 14.05 -15.48
C ALA A 230 -20.07 14.38 -14.29
N LEU A 231 -19.28 13.43 -13.79
CA LEU A 231 -18.45 13.65 -12.63
C LEU A 231 -17.33 14.66 -12.92
N GLN A 232 -17.29 15.73 -12.16
CA GLN A 232 -16.18 16.68 -12.15
C GLN A 232 -15.16 16.28 -11.08
N VAL A 233 -13.93 16.03 -11.52
CA VAL A 233 -12.84 15.62 -10.65
C VAL A 233 -11.90 16.79 -10.40
N SER A 234 -11.60 17.04 -9.15
CA SER A 234 -10.57 17.97 -8.69
C SER A 234 -9.48 17.20 -7.95
N ARG A 235 -8.23 17.67 -8.06
CA ARG A 235 -7.10 17.04 -7.35
C ARG A 235 -6.11 18.07 -6.82
N ILE A 236 -5.51 17.72 -5.67
CA ILE A 236 -4.36 18.43 -5.09
C ILE A 236 -3.26 17.39 -4.93
N ASP A 237 -2.22 17.46 -5.75
CA ASP A 237 -1.09 16.52 -5.76
C ASP A 237 0.16 17.19 -6.36
N ALA A 238 1.23 16.43 -6.54
CA ALA A 238 2.44 16.96 -7.17
C ALA A 238 2.42 16.89 -8.72
N GLY A 239 1.36 16.43 -9.33
CA GLY A 239 1.31 16.22 -10.78
C GLY A 239 2.17 15.03 -11.23
N GLY A 240 2.61 15.06 -12.49
CA GLY A 240 3.47 14.03 -13.09
C GLY A 240 2.73 12.78 -13.57
N ASP A 241 1.63 12.41 -12.94
CA ASP A 241 0.82 11.26 -13.35
C ASP A 241 -0.32 11.66 -14.29
N ASP A 242 -0.43 10.92 -15.39
CA ASP A 242 -1.61 10.98 -16.26
C ASP A 242 -2.70 10.05 -15.70
N TRP A 243 -3.71 10.64 -15.09
CA TRP A 243 -4.85 9.88 -14.57
C TRP A 243 -5.79 9.36 -15.66
N LEU A 244 -5.61 9.83 -16.91
CA LEU A 244 -6.56 9.60 -18.01
C LEU A 244 -7.99 10.05 -17.66
N ILE A 245 -8.13 10.94 -16.71
CA ILE A 245 -9.38 11.52 -16.19
C ILE A 245 -9.27 13.03 -16.34
N PRO A 246 -10.19 13.69 -17.06
CA PRO A 246 -10.25 15.15 -17.07
C PRO A 246 -10.41 15.66 -15.63
N SER A 247 -9.49 16.48 -15.17
CA SER A 247 -9.50 16.97 -13.80
C SER A 247 -8.98 18.40 -13.70
N GLN A 248 -9.54 19.15 -12.77
CA GLN A 248 -8.98 20.42 -12.32
C GLN A 248 -7.92 20.11 -11.26
N SER A 249 -6.69 20.61 -11.43
CA SER A 249 -5.60 20.28 -10.52
C SER A 249 -4.93 21.52 -9.93
N ILE A 250 -4.52 21.40 -8.66
CA ILE A 250 -3.49 22.23 -8.05
C ILE A 250 -2.25 21.34 -7.93
N ALA A 251 -1.30 21.51 -8.85
CA ALA A 251 -0.04 20.78 -8.82
C ALA A 251 0.97 21.54 -7.96
N ALA A 252 1.37 20.97 -6.84
CA ALA A 252 2.26 21.60 -5.86
C ALA A 252 3.24 20.55 -5.26
N ALA A 253 4.41 21.01 -4.85
CA ALA A 253 5.34 20.18 -4.08
C ALA A 253 4.70 19.74 -2.74
N PRO A 254 5.11 18.58 -2.17
CA PRO A 254 4.46 18.04 -0.97
C PRO A 254 4.30 19.03 0.18
N SER A 255 5.31 19.84 0.51
CA SER A 255 5.24 20.84 1.58
C SER A 255 4.17 21.92 1.36
N ALA A 256 3.73 22.14 0.12
CA ALA A 256 2.72 23.13 -0.22
C ALA A 256 1.28 22.55 -0.24
N TRP A 257 1.08 21.25 -0.06
CA TRP A 257 -0.27 20.64 -0.13
C TRP A 257 -1.19 21.16 0.97
N LEU A 258 -0.67 21.31 2.19
CA LEU A 258 -1.48 21.85 3.28
C LEU A 258 -1.93 23.29 3.01
N ASN A 259 -1.06 24.13 2.46
CA ASN A 259 -1.41 25.51 2.07
C ASN A 259 -2.46 25.51 0.97
N ALA A 260 -2.29 24.70 -0.08
CA ALA A 260 -3.27 24.58 -1.17
C ALA A 260 -4.65 24.11 -0.67
N LEU A 261 -4.66 23.16 0.26
CA LEU A 261 -5.89 22.67 0.87
C LEU A 261 -6.52 23.70 1.81
N SER A 262 -5.68 24.47 2.53
CA SER A 262 -6.12 25.61 3.37
C SER A 262 -6.80 26.70 2.56
N GLU A 263 -6.30 27.04 1.37
CA GLU A 263 -6.96 27.99 0.47
C GLU A 263 -8.36 27.52 0.06
N VAL A 264 -8.52 26.22 -0.26
CA VAL A 264 -9.85 25.63 -0.56
C VAL A 264 -10.77 25.71 0.65
N ALA A 265 -10.26 25.38 1.85
CA ALA A 265 -11.02 25.43 3.09
C ALA A 265 -11.46 26.86 3.43
N LEU A 266 -10.58 27.85 3.27
CA LEU A 266 -10.91 29.27 3.45
C LEU A 266 -11.98 29.75 2.46
N ALA A 267 -11.92 29.31 1.20
CA ALA A 267 -12.95 29.61 0.21
C ALA A 267 -14.32 29.03 0.60
N VAL A 268 -14.35 27.78 1.06
CA VAL A 268 -15.56 27.11 1.57
C VAL A 268 -16.08 27.81 2.84
N ALA A 269 -15.20 28.10 3.79
CA ALA A 269 -15.54 28.79 5.05
C ALA A 269 -16.19 30.15 4.79
N LYS A 270 -15.60 30.93 3.86
CA LYS A 270 -16.14 32.22 3.42
C LYS A 270 -17.53 32.09 2.81
N ALA A 271 -17.73 31.12 1.91
CA ALA A 271 -19.02 30.88 1.27
C ALA A 271 -20.12 30.44 2.25
N LYS A 272 -19.75 29.70 3.29
CA LYS A 272 -20.66 29.20 4.33
C LYS A 272 -20.78 30.15 5.54
N SER A 273 -19.99 31.22 5.61
CA SER A 273 -19.94 32.14 6.74
C SER A 273 -19.60 31.44 8.07
N VAL A 274 -18.65 30.48 8.01
CA VAL A 274 -18.13 29.75 9.18
C VAL A 274 -16.63 30.02 9.34
N SER A 275 -16.08 29.71 10.53
CA SER A 275 -14.64 29.78 10.75
C SER A 275 -13.95 28.52 10.22
N ALA A 276 -12.78 28.68 9.61
CA ALA A 276 -11.90 27.56 9.28
C ALA A 276 -11.36 26.90 10.58
N PRO A 277 -10.82 25.67 10.51
CA PRO A 277 -10.23 24.99 11.66
C PRO A 277 -9.20 25.86 12.38
N ALA A 278 -9.12 25.74 13.72
CA ALA A 278 -8.13 26.48 14.51
C ALA A 278 -6.70 26.14 14.03
N GLY A 279 -5.84 27.14 13.92
CA GLY A 279 -4.48 26.99 13.39
C GLY A 279 -4.37 27.14 11.86
N THR A 280 -5.49 27.29 11.12
CA THR A 280 -5.42 27.56 9.67
C THR A 280 -4.79 28.91 9.39
N CYS A 281 -3.78 28.95 8.50
CA CYS A 281 -3.21 30.22 8.04
C CYS A 281 -4.19 31.03 7.22
N ASN A 282 -4.19 32.34 7.42
CA ASN A 282 -4.93 33.25 6.59
C ASN A 282 -4.15 33.50 5.25
N LEU A 283 -4.42 32.67 4.26
CA LEU A 283 -3.79 32.74 2.95
C LEU A 283 -4.70 33.44 1.92
N PRO A 284 -4.12 34.10 0.91
CA PRO A 284 -4.91 34.58 -0.21
C PRO A 284 -5.47 33.39 -1.00
N ILE A 285 -6.77 33.43 -1.30
CA ILE A 285 -7.44 32.34 -2.03
C ILE A 285 -7.06 32.45 -3.50
N SER A 286 -6.38 31.45 -4.03
CA SER A 286 -6.04 31.37 -5.45
C SER A 286 -7.29 31.09 -6.31
N PRO A 287 -7.30 31.52 -7.58
CA PRO A 287 -8.40 31.22 -8.51
C PRO A 287 -8.64 29.71 -8.68
N ALA A 288 -7.60 28.88 -8.55
CA ALA A 288 -7.71 27.43 -8.65
C ALA A 288 -8.42 26.85 -7.41
N ALA A 289 -8.04 27.31 -6.20
CA ALA A 289 -8.69 26.91 -4.96
C ALA A 289 -10.16 27.35 -4.91
N GLN A 290 -10.46 28.60 -5.38
CA GLN A 290 -11.83 29.08 -5.47
C GLN A 290 -12.69 28.19 -6.38
N LYS A 291 -12.18 27.82 -7.57
CA LYS A 291 -12.90 26.93 -8.49
C LYS A 291 -13.19 25.54 -7.88
N ILE A 292 -12.24 24.97 -7.14
CA ILE A 292 -12.45 23.69 -6.44
C ILE A 292 -13.55 23.83 -5.38
N ALA A 293 -13.50 24.90 -4.59
CA ALA A 293 -14.52 25.18 -3.59
C ALA A 293 -15.92 25.37 -4.23
N ASP A 294 -16.02 26.16 -5.29
CA ASP A 294 -17.28 26.40 -6.02
C ASP A 294 -17.83 25.10 -6.60
N SER A 295 -16.97 24.24 -7.16
CA SER A 295 -17.35 22.93 -7.65
C SER A 295 -17.98 22.08 -6.54
N LEU A 296 -17.31 21.96 -5.39
CA LEU A 296 -17.81 21.18 -4.25
C LEU A 296 -19.10 21.76 -3.66
N LEU A 297 -19.26 23.10 -3.65
CA LEU A 297 -20.46 23.75 -3.16
C LEU A 297 -21.67 23.55 -4.09
N SER A 298 -21.45 23.36 -5.39
CA SER A 298 -22.51 23.25 -6.40
C SER A 298 -23.06 21.83 -6.58
N GLY A 299 -22.34 20.80 -6.16
CA GLY A 299 -22.74 19.41 -6.36
C GLY A 299 -23.78 18.91 -5.37
N SER A 300 -24.48 17.83 -5.72
CA SER A 300 -25.43 17.10 -4.87
C SER A 300 -24.86 15.81 -4.31
N SER A 301 -24.13 15.02 -5.11
CA SER A 301 -23.47 13.78 -4.71
C SER A 301 -21.95 13.97 -4.77
N LYS A 302 -21.32 14.12 -3.60
CA LYS A 302 -19.97 14.63 -3.48
C LYS A 302 -19.09 13.79 -2.59
N ALA A 303 -17.77 13.76 -2.90
CA ALA A 303 -16.79 13.14 -2.02
C ALA A 303 -15.48 13.93 -1.96
N VAL A 304 -14.82 13.83 -0.80
CA VAL A 304 -13.45 14.29 -0.56
C VAL A 304 -12.65 13.10 -0.07
N LEU A 305 -11.61 12.71 -0.81
CA LEU A 305 -10.83 11.50 -0.53
C LEU A 305 -9.36 11.83 -0.30
N LEU A 306 -8.79 11.28 0.77
CA LEU A 306 -7.35 11.29 1.02
C LEU A 306 -6.70 10.07 0.38
N GLY A 307 -5.71 10.30 -0.48
CA GLY A 307 -4.95 9.26 -1.16
C GLY A 307 -3.70 8.81 -0.41
N SER A 308 -3.01 7.84 -0.98
CA SER A 308 -1.83 7.18 -0.41
C SER A 308 -0.71 8.14 0.00
N ALA A 309 -0.40 9.11 -0.85
CA ALA A 309 0.65 10.10 -0.57
C ALA A 309 0.23 11.11 0.51
N ALA A 310 -1.05 11.51 0.57
CA ALA A 310 -1.54 12.36 1.66
C ALA A 310 -1.52 11.62 3.01
N ILE A 311 -1.87 10.33 3.02
CA ILE A 311 -1.85 9.47 4.20
C ILE A 311 -0.41 9.24 4.71
N ALA A 312 0.55 9.12 3.79
CA ALA A 312 1.96 8.92 4.13
C ALA A 312 2.72 10.24 4.40
N HIS A 313 2.09 11.39 4.19
CA HIS A 313 2.72 12.70 4.34
C HIS A 313 3.09 12.98 5.80
N HIS A 314 4.19 13.69 6.04
CA HIS A 314 4.63 14.06 7.40
C HIS A 314 3.72 15.09 8.13
N HIS A 315 2.72 15.64 7.43
CA HIS A 315 1.61 16.43 7.97
C HIS A 315 0.26 15.78 7.63
N ALA A 316 0.17 14.46 7.64
CA ALA A 316 -1.05 13.73 7.30
C ALA A 316 -2.21 14.08 8.21
N SER A 317 -1.94 14.32 9.50
CA SER A 317 -2.93 14.74 10.49
C SER A 317 -3.56 16.08 10.14
N ASP A 318 -2.76 17.06 9.74
CA ASP A 318 -3.26 18.39 9.37
C ASP A 318 -4.05 18.36 8.05
N LEU A 319 -3.57 17.55 7.06
CA LEU A 319 -4.31 17.29 5.82
C LEU A 319 -5.66 16.62 6.08
N HIS A 320 -5.70 15.68 7.02
CA HIS A 320 -6.93 14.98 7.42
C HIS A 320 -7.96 15.96 8.00
N VAL A 321 -7.59 16.74 9.02
CA VAL A 321 -8.46 17.75 9.66
C VAL A 321 -9.02 18.71 8.62
N MET A 322 -8.18 19.18 7.70
CA MET A 322 -8.59 20.14 6.69
C MET A 322 -9.53 19.53 5.65
N ALA A 323 -9.24 18.30 5.18
CA ALA A 323 -10.08 17.59 4.22
C ALA A 323 -11.45 17.23 4.83
N GLN A 324 -11.47 16.80 6.08
CA GLN A 324 -12.70 16.55 6.84
C GLN A 324 -13.55 17.82 6.96
N PHE A 325 -12.96 18.95 7.34
CA PHE A 325 -13.67 20.23 7.41
C PHE A 325 -14.31 20.60 6.06
N ILE A 326 -13.57 20.49 4.96
CA ILE A 326 -14.10 20.76 3.61
C ILE A 326 -15.29 19.85 3.32
N ALA A 327 -15.18 18.57 3.62
CA ALA A 327 -16.26 17.61 3.39
C ALA A 327 -17.51 17.95 4.21
N GLU A 328 -17.37 18.22 5.51
CA GLU A 328 -18.46 18.60 6.41
C GLU A 328 -19.17 19.87 5.93
N GLN A 329 -18.43 20.93 5.62
CA GLN A 329 -19.01 22.21 5.23
C GLN A 329 -19.66 22.18 3.83
N THR A 330 -19.21 21.28 2.96
CA THR A 330 -19.80 21.12 1.62
C THR A 330 -20.90 20.05 1.56
N GLY A 331 -21.06 19.25 2.63
CA GLY A 331 -21.94 18.08 2.65
C GLY A 331 -21.42 16.93 1.77
N ALA A 332 -20.12 16.85 1.57
CA ALA A 332 -19.48 15.75 0.85
C ALA A 332 -19.22 14.56 1.78
N THR A 333 -19.25 13.35 1.22
CA THR A 333 -18.75 12.17 1.93
C THR A 333 -17.24 12.29 2.08
N PHE A 334 -16.74 12.17 3.31
CA PHE A 334 -15.32 12.11 3.58
C PHE A 334 -14.84 10.65 3.61
N GLY A 335 -13.71 10.37 2.96
CA GLY A 335 -13.15 9.03 2.91
C GLY A 335 -11.65 8.97 2.65
N PHE A 336 -11.14 7.76 2.77
CA PHE A 336 -9.75 7.43 2.50
C PHE A 336 -9.66 6.47 1.31
N LEU A 337 -8.52 6.50 0.62
CA LEU A 337 -8.09 5.46 -0.30
C LEU A 337 -7.05 4.59 0.44
N PRO A 338 -7.48 3.56 1.19
CA PRO A 338 -6.59 2.79 2.04
C PRO A 338 -5.51 2.08 1.22
N VAL A 339 -4.32 1.91 1.79
CA VAL A 339 -3.17 1.28 1.12
C VAL A 339 -3.02 -0.15 1.63
N GLY A 340 -3.08 -1.12 0.71
CA GLY A 340 -2.98 -2.56 1.00
C GLY A 340 -4.33 -3.23 1.16
N GLY A 341 -4.39 -4.53 0.86
CA GLY A 341 -5.63 -5.29 0.71
C GLY A 341 -6.48 -5.41 1.97
N ASN A 342 -5.87 -5.33 3.14
CA ASN A 342 -6.56 -5.48 4.42
C ASN A 342 -6.31 -4.31 5.39
N ALA A 343 -6.03 -3.12 4.87
CA ALA A 343 -5.77 -1.95 5.72
C ALA A 343 -6.98 -1.59 6.62
N VAL A 344 -8.19 -1.72 6.09
CA VAL A 344 -9.44 -1.53 6.85
C VAL A 344 -9.58 -2.63 7.90
N GLY A 345 -9.37 -3.89 7.53
CA GLY A 345 -9.44 -5.03 8.44
C GLY A 345 -8.43 -4.92 9.59
N ALA A 346 -7.20 -4.47 9.30
CA ALA A 346 -6.18 -4.24 10.32
C ALA A 346 -6.63 -3.27 11.41
N SER A 347 -7.29 -2.19 11.01
CA SER A 347 -7.86 -1.23 11.96
C SER A 347 -9.03 -1.83 12.75
N LEU A 348 -9.91 -2.58 12.08
CA LEU A 348 -11.05 -3.22 12.71
C LEU A 348 -10.67 -4.31 13.71
N VAL A 349 -9.56 -5.00 13.51
CA VAL A 349 -9.04 -5.99 14.48
C VAL A 349 -8.03 -5.38 15.47
N TYR A 350 -7.93 -4.05 15.54
CA TYR A 350 -7.07 -3.31 16.47
C TYR A 350 -5.56 -3.59 16.32
N ALA A 351 -5.11 -3.94 15.11
CA ALA A 351 -3.70 -4.15 14.82
C ALA A 351 -2.92 -2.84 14.56
N ASN A 352 -3.58 -1.69 14.67
CA ASN A 352 -3.01 -0.35 14.53
C ASN A 352 -3.07 0.40 15.86
N SER A 353 -1.92 0.70 16.45
CA SER A 353 -1.84 1.32 17.78
C SER A 353 -0.70 2.33 17.87
N ALA A 354 0.54 1.89 17.78
CA ALA A 354 1.71 2.68 18.17
C ALA A 354 2.28 3.56 17.05
N GLY A 355 2.04 3.21 15.80
CA GLY A 355 2.75 3.77 14.64
C GLY A 355 4.12 3.12 14.42
N VAL A 356 4.54 3.10 13.17
CA VAL A 356 5.79 2.46 12.74
C VAL A 356 7.03 3.07 13.42
N GLU A 357 7.05 4.38 13.63
CA GLU A 357 8.18 5.08 14.26
C GLU A 357 8.34 4.68 15.73
N SER A 358 7.25 4.49 16.47
CA SER A 358 7.30 4.03 17.85
C SER A 358 7.84 2.61 17.95
N VAL A 359 7.39 1.70 17.07
CA VAL A 359 7.90 0.31 17.04
C VAL A 359 9.37 0.26 16.64
N LEU A 360 9.84 1.18 15.79
CA LEU A 360 11.24 1.27 15.32
C LEU A 360 12.06 2.32 16.08
N SER A 361 11.66 2.75 17.27
CA SER A 361 12.37 3.78 18.06
C SER A 361 13.77 3.36 18.54
N GLY A 362 14.12 2.08 18.42
CA GLY A 362 15.39 1.51 18.88
C GLY A 362 15.41 1.10 20.36
N ASP A 363 14.28 1.26 21.06
CA ASP A 363 14.11 0.80 22.45
C ASP A 363 13.53 -0.62 22.52
N ARG A 364 13.15 -1.17 21.36
CA ARG A 364 12.59 -2.54 21.28
C ARG A 364 13.71 -3.56 21.38
N ARG A 365 13.51 -4.56 22.23
CA ARG A 365 14.41 -5.69 22.41
C ARG A 365 13.95 -6.91 21.61
N ALA A 366 12.65 -7.03 21.34
CA ALA A 366 12.11 -7.99 20.39
C ALA A 366 11.22 -7.28 19.36
N VAL A 367 11.38 -7.61 18.09
CA VAL A 367 10.52 -7.12 17.02
C VAL A 367 10.00 -8.29 16.19
N VAL A 368 8.67 -8.37 16.04
CA VAL A 368 8.01 -9.34 15.17
C VAL A 368 7.66 -8.66 13.85
N LEU A 369 8.14 -9.21 12.74
CA LEU A 369 7.85 -8.75 11.38
C LEU A 369 6.99 -9.79 10.67
N MET A 370 5.76 -9.45 10.27
CA MET A 370 4.88 -10.36 9.54
C MET A 370 4.64 -9.87 8.12
N ASN A 371 5.04 -10.68 7.13
CA ASN A 371 4.95 -10.36 5.70
C ASN A 371 5.69 -9.07 5.30
N ILE A 372 6.79 -8.71 5.95
CA ILE A 372 7.56 -7.48 5.74
C ILE A 372 8.94 -7.80 5.19
N GLU A 373 9.34 -7.05 4.17
CA GLU A 373 10.72 -6.90 3.70
C GLU A 373 11.19 -5.49 4.07
N PRO A 374 12.11 -5.33 5.03
CA PRO A 374 12.42 -4.03 5.66
C PRO A 374 12.78 -2.92 4.69
N ASP A 375 13.58 -3.22 3.68
CA ASP A 375 14.04 -2.23 2.69
C ASP A 375 12.92 -1.78 1.74
N ALA A 376 11.95 -2.65 1.49
CA ALA A 376 10.88 -2.39 0.55
C ALA A 376 9.62 -1.81 1.23
N ASP A 377 9.34 -2.18 2.48
CA ASP A 377 8.05 -1.91 3.11
C ASP A 377 8.07 -0.78 4.15
N LEU A 378 9.26 -0.43 4.70
CA LEU A 378 9.37 0.57 5.76
C LEU A 378 9.67 1.98 5.20
N PRO A 379 9.29 3.06 5.92
CA PRO A 379 9.32 4.42 5.39
C PRO A 379 10.73 5.00 5.28
N ASN A 380 11.64 4.54 6.12
CA ASN A 380 13.06 4.90 6.13
C ASN A 380 13.90 3.63 6.36
N PRO A 381 14.28 2.93 5.28
CA PRO A 381 14.95 1.63 5.39
C PRO A 381 16.26 1.65 6.18
N ALA A 382 17.08 2.71 6.04
CA ALA A 382 18.33 2.83 6.76
C ALA A 382 18.12 2.95 8.28
N GLN A 383 17.17 3.78 8.70
CA GLN A 383 16.79 3.91 10.11
C GLN A 383 16.15 2.62 10.65
N ALA A 384 15.31 1.97 9.85
CA ALA A 384 14.67 0.72 10.22
C ALA A 384 15.70 -0.39 10.47
N ARG A 385 16.67 -0.58 9.56
CA ARG A 385 17.78 -1.53 9.77
C ARG A 385 18.58 -1.22 11.02
N ALA A 386 18.92 0.05 11.25
CA ALA A 386 19.66 0.47 12.44
C ALA A 386 18.87 0.20 13.74
N ALA A 387 17.54 0.34 13.72
CA ALA A 387 16.68 0.03 14.85
C ALA A 387 16.57 -1.50 15.09
N LEU A 388 16.34 -2.27 14.02
CA LEU A 388 16.26 -3.74 14.09
C LEU A 388 17.58 -4.36 14.54
N ALA A 389 18.73 -3.82 14.11
CA ALA A 389 20.05 -4.29 14.53
C ALA A 389 20.33 -4.08 16.04
N LYS A 390 19.58 -3.22 16.72
CA LYS A 390 19.66 -3.00 18.18
C LYS A 390 18.79 -3.95 18.98
N ALA A 391 17.84 -4.62 18.33
CA ALA A 391 16.98 -5.60 18.97
C ALA A 391 17.79 -6.86 19.34
N ASN A 392 17.45 -7.49 20.45
CA ASN A 392 18.07 -8.75 20.87
C ASN A 392 17.54 -9.92 20.02
N THR A 393 16.32 -9.81 19.51
CA THR A 393 15.69 -10.83 18.69
C THR A 393 14.72 -10.20 17.68
N VAL A 394 14.93 -10.49 16.41
CA VAL A 394 14.01 -10.13 15.32
C VAL A 394 13.39 -11.41 14.76
N ILE A 395 12.07 -11.51 14.88
CA ILE A 395 11.27 -12.67 14.50
C ILE A 395 10.54 -12.34 13.21
N ALA A 396 10.81 -13.10 12.15
CA ALA A 396 10.13 -12.92 10.88
C ALA A 396 9.12 -14.05 10.62
N LEU A 397 7.86 -13.69 10.35
CA LEU A 397 6.87 -14.59 9.77
C LEU A 397 6.72 -14.22 8.31
N SER A 398 7.30 -14.99 7.40
CA SER A 398 7.36 -14.65 5.97
C SER A 398 7.21 -15.87 5.08
N ALA A 399 6.57 -15.68 3.92
CA ALA A 399 6.54 -16.68 2.87
C ALA A 399 7.82 -16.70 2.02
N TYR A 400 8.61 -15.63 2.08
CA TYR A 400 9.77 -15.41 1.23
C TYR A 400 11.00 -14.99 2.02
N LYS A 401 12.16 -15.35 1.50
CA LYS A 401 13.45 -14.81 1.94
C LYS A 401 13.85 -13.64 1.03
N SER A 402 14.39 -12.61 1.64
CA SER A 402 15.04 -11.49 0.96
C SER A 402 16.36 -11.17 1.66
N ALA A 403 17.27 -10.51 0.97
CA ALA A 403 18.60 -10.23 1.51
C ALA A 403 18.53 -9.36 2.78
N ASP A 404 17.70 -8.31 2.76
CA ASP A 404 17.47 -7.41 3.88
C ASP A 404 16.83 -8.12 5.08
N LEU A 405 15.87 -9.03 4.83
CA LEU A 405 15.25 -9.83 5.91
C LEU A 405 16.26 -10.79 6.54
N LEU A 406 17.08 -11.47 5.72
CA LEU A 406 18.15 -12.37 6.19
C LEU A 406 19.24 -11.62 6.97
N GLU A 407 19.47 -10.35 6.68
CA GLU A 407 20.42 -9.52 7.40
C GLU A 407 19.95 -9.25 8.83
N VAL A 408 18.68 -8.82 9.01
CA VAL A 408 18.19 -8.32 10.29
C VAL A 408 17.51 -9.38 11.17
N ALA A 409 16.97 -10.46 10.60
CA ALA A 409 16.22 -11.46 11.36
C ALA A 409 17.13 -12.46 12.04
N ASP A 410 16.69 -12.99 13.20
CA ASP A 410 17.31 -14.08 13.97
C ASP A 410 16.58 -15.38 13.78
N VAL A 411 15.27 -15.34 13.53
CA VAL A 411 14.45 -16.51 13.24
C VAL A 411 13.44 -16.19 12.14
N ILE A 412 13.26 -17.13 11.21
CA ILE A 412 12.25 -17.02 10.15
C ILE A 412 11.31 -18.22 10.23
N LEU A 413 10.04 -17.93 10.42
CA LEU A 413 8.95 -18.90 10.43
C LEU A 413 8.24 -18.85 9.07
N PRO A 414 8.27 -19.94 8.27
CA PRO A 414 7.70 -19.97 6.93
C PRO A 414 6.18 -20.01 6.99
N ILE A 415 5.52 -18.91 6.61
CA ILE A 415 4.07 -18.82 6.57
C ILE A 415 3.52 -18.97 5.16
N SER A 416 2.28 -19.44 5.08
CA SER A 416 1.57 -19.66 3.81
C SER A 416 0.98 -18.36 3.28
N PRO A 417 1.13 -18.02 1.97
CA PRO A 417 0.43 -16.91 1.35
C PRO A 417 -1.07 -17.20 1.21
N PHE A 418 -1.87 -16.16 0.90
CA PHE A 418 -3.35 -16.20 0.86
C PHE A 418 -3.96 -17.32 0.01
N THR A 419 -3.26 -17.82 -1.01
CA THR A 419 -3.74 -18.92 -1.85
C THR A 419 -3.60 -20.31 -1.20
N GLU A 420 -2.86 -20.42 -0.12
CA GLU A 420 -2.54 -21.65 0.60
C GLU A 420 -3.26 -21.78 1.96
N THR A 421 -4.00 -20.75 2.36
CA THR A 421 -4.71 -20.69 3.65
C THR A 421 -6.07 -20.05 3.49
N VAL A 422 -6.97 -20.26 4.45
CA VAL A 422 -8.18 -19.41 4.58
C VAL A 422 -7.71 -18.01 4.96
N SER A 423 -8.20 -17.01 4.26
CA SER A 423 -7.84 -15.62 4.50
C SER A 423 -9.04 -14.72 4.38
N THR A 424 -9.22 -13.81 5.33
CA THR A 424 -10.28 -12.81 5.30
C THR A 424 -9.69 -11.41 5.12
N PHE A 425 -10.23 -10.68 4.15
CA PHE A 425 -9.90 -9.30 3.87
C PHE A 425 -11.12 -8.41 4.08
N VAL A 426 -10.90 -7.19 4.55
CA VAL A 426 -11.95 -6.17 4.60
C VAL A 426 -11.58 -5.09 3.59
N ASN A 427 -12.40 -4.94 2.56
CA ASN A 427 -12.11 -4.03 1.46
C ASN A 427 -12.31 -2.55 1.83
N ALA A 428 -12.04 -1.64 0.90
CA ALA A 428 -12.11 -0.19 1.11
C ALA A 428 -13.49 0.31 1.54
N GLU A 429 -14.57 -0.38 1.18
CA GLU A 429 -15.95 -0.03 1.61
C GLU A 429 -16.39 -0.71 2.92
N GLY A 430 -15.49 -1.49 3.55
CA GLY A 430 -15.77 -2.17 4.81
C GLY A 430 -16.44 -3.55 4.65
N VAL A 431 -16.51 -4.11 3.45
CA VAL A 431 -17.10 -5.45 3.21
C VAL A 431 -16.07 -6.54 3.51
N VAL A 432 -16.49 -7.51 4.32
CA VAL A 432 -15.69 -8.70 4.66
C VAL A 432 -15.75 -9.71 3.52
N GLN A 433 -14.58 -10.14 3.06
CA GLN A 433 -14.42 -11.09 1.95
C GLN A 433 -13.50 -12.22 2.37
N THR A 434 -14.06 -13.42 2.57
CA THR A 434 -13.29 -14.62 2.96
C THR A 434 -13.00 -15.49 1.74
N VAL A 435 -11.77 -15.94 1.61
CA VAL A 435 -11.30 -16.82 0.55
C VAL A 435 -10.87 -18.17 1.12
N GLN A 436 -11.13 -19.23 0.37
CA GLN A 436 -10.68 -20.58 0.69
C GLN A 436 -9.37 -20.90 -0.03
N PRO A 437 -8.50 -21.74 0.54
CA PRO A 437 -7.22 -22.08 -0.06
C PRO A 437 -7.42 -22.71 -1.45
N SER A 438 -6.63 -22.28 -2.41
CA SER A 438 -6.65 -22.77 -3.79
C SER A 438 -5.68 -23.93 -4.00
N VAL A 439 -4.59 -23.94 -3.24
CA VAL A 439 -3.52 -24.96 -3.24
C VAL A 439 -3.15 -25.30 -1.80
N LYS A 440 -2.43 -26.39 -1.61
CA LYS A 440 -1.88 -26.78 -0.29
C LYS A 440 -0.62 -25.95 -0.01
N PRO A 441 -0.28 -25.74 1.27
CA PRO A 441 0.99 -25.14 1.67
C PRO A 441 2.21 -25.82 1.02
N LEU A 442 3.22 -25.03 0.70
CA LEU A 442 4.45 -25.50 0.08
C LEU A 442 5.44 -25.97 1.14
N GLY A 443 5.92 -27.22 1.01
CA GLY A 443 6.86 -27.82 1.98
C GLY A 443 6.28 -27.86 3.39
N ASP A 444 7.06 -27.45 4.39
CA ASP A 444 6.65 -27.38 5.80
C ASP A 444 6.06 -26.01 6.18
N SER A 445 5.79 -25.11 5.22
CA SER A 445 5.14 -23.83 5.51
C SER A 445 3.75 -24.05 6.13
N ARG A 446 3.34 -23.15 7.03
CA ARG A 446 2.07 -23.25 7.75
C ARG A 446 1.25 -21.96 7.64
N PRO A 447 -0.09 -22.06 7.64
CA PRO A 447 -0.95 -20.89 7.82
C PRO A 447 -0.52 -20.07 9.05
N ALA A 448 -0.30 -18.76 8.89
CA ALA A 448 0.21 -17.95 9.98
C ALA A 448 -0.72 -17.93 11.20
N TRP A 449 -2.05 -17.99 11.00
CA TRP A 449 -2.99 -18.09 12.11
C TRP A 449 -2.74 -19.34 13.00
N LYS A 450 -2.32 -20.48 12.40
CA LYS A 450 -1.96 -21.69 13.17
C LYS A 450 -0.67 -21.50 13.94
N VAL A 451 0.32 -20.86 13.31
CA VAL A 451 1.62 -20.54 13.95
C VAL A 451 1.39 -19.63 15.15
N LEU A 452 0.65 -18.54 14.97
CA LEU A 452 0.35 -17.57 16.03
C LEU A 452 -0.51 -18.18 17.15
N ARG A 453 -1.49 -19.04 16.81
CA ARG A 453 -2.28 -19.78 17.79
C ARG A 453 -1.39 -20.64 18.70
N VAL A 454 -0.49 -21.42 18.10
CA VAL A 454 0.43 -22.29 18.86
C VAL A 454 1.39 -21.44 19.70
N LEU A 455 1.93 -20.37 19.14
CA LEU A 455 2.80 -19.43 19.85
C LEU A 455 2.10 -18.80 21.05
N GLY A 456 0.85 -18.37 20.92
CA GLY A 456 0.05 -17.84 22.04
C GLY A 456 -0.11 -18.85 23.17
N GLY A 457 -0.36 -20.12 22.84
CA GLY A 457 -0.39 -21.21 23.82
C GLY A 457 0.97 -21.47 24.50
N LEU A 458 2.07 -21.47 23.74
CA LEU A 458 3.43 -21.62 24.29
C LEU A 458 3.82 -20.44 25.20
N LEU A 459 3.32 -19.25 24.91
CA LEU A 459 3.49 -18.06 25.76
C LEU A 459 2.66 -18.15 27.05
N GLY A 460 1.70 -19.06 27.14
CA GLY A 460 0.78 -19.18 28.27
C GLY A 460 -0.32 -18.13 28.29
N LEU A 461 -0.67 -17.58 27.13
CA LEU A 461 -1.71 -16.57 27.00
C LEU A 461 -3.09 -17.23 26.88
N ASP A 462 -4.09 -16.62 27.52
CA ASP A 462 -5.47 -17.10 27.47
C ASP A 462 -6.14 -16.81 26.12
N GLY A 463 -7.12 -17.64 25.75
CA GLY A 463 -7.96 -17.41 24.55
C GLY A 463 -7.30 -17.77 23.22
N PHE A 464 -6.36 -18.72 23.19
CA PHE A 464 -5.71 -19.22 21.97
C PHE A 464 -6.14 -20.66 21.59
N LEU A 465 -7.23 -21.16 22.15
CA LEU A 465 -7.74 -22.51 21.88
C LEU A 465 -8.72 -22.53 20.69
N PHE A 466 -8.27 -22.01 19.54
CA PHE A 466 -9.06 -22.03 18.31
C PHE A 466 -8.85 -23.34 17.54
N ASN A 467 -9.93 -23.91 17.00
CA ASN A 467 -9.89 -25.09 16.16
C ASN A 467 -9.93 -24.75 14.66
N SER A 468 -10.47 -23.59 14.32
CA SER A 468 -10.64 -23.17 12.92
C SER A 468 -10.39 -21.66 12.74
N PRO A 469 -10.08 -21.21 11.50
CA PRO A 469 -9.95 -19.78 11.22
C PRO A 469 -11.28 -19.02 11.36
N GLU A 470 -12.42 -19.71 11.18
CA GLU A 470 -13.75 -19.12 11.37
C GLU A 470 -13.99 -18.74 12.84
N GLU A 471 -13.50 -19.54 13.80
CA GLU A 471 -13.54 -19.20 15.23
C GLU A 471 -12.70 -17.95 15.52
N VAL A 472 -11.50 -17.85 14.92
CA VAL A 472 -10.64 -16.65 15.05
C VAL A 472 -11.34 -15.43 14.46
N LEU A 473 -11.94 -15.58 13.29
CA LEU A 473 -12.67 -14.51 12.61
C LEU A 473 -13.88 -14.05 13.42
N GLY A 474 -14.64 -14.97 14.00
CA GLY A 474 -15.81 -14.66 14.84
C GLY A 474 -15.45 -13.84 16.08
N GLU A 475 -14.26 -14.07 16.67
CA GLU A 475 -13.74 -13.22 17.74
C GLU A 475 -13.27 -11.85 17.22
N ALA A 476 -12.58 -11.84 16.09
CA ALA A 476 -11.98 -10.64 15.49
C ALA A 476 -13.02 -9.64 14.94
N LEU A 477 -13.99 -10.15 14.20
CA LEU A 477 -15.02 -9.38 13.50
C LEU A 477 -16.41 -9.90 13.89
N ASN A 478 -16.96 -9.37 14.97
CA ASN A 478 -18.34 -9.66 15.39
C ASN A 478 -19.36 -9.00 14.44
N GLU A 479 -20.65 -9.32 14.60
CA GLU A 479 -21.75 -8.81 13.74
C GLU A 479 -21.84 -7.27 13.70
N THR A 480 -21.27 -6.57 14.68
CA THR A 480 -21.33 -5.10 14.78
C THR A 480 -20.06 -4.40 14.27
N TYR A 481 -19.13 -5.12 13.62
CA TYR A 481 -17.86 -4.55 13.18
C TYR A 481 -18.01 -3.28 12.32
N CYS A 482 -19.08 -3.17 11.53
CA CYS A 482 -19.36 -1.99 10.70
C CYS A 482 -19.47 -0.69 11.51
N THR A 483 -19.92 -0.77 12.77
CA THR A 483 -20.05 0.40 13.66
C THR A 483 -18.68 0.96 14.09
N ARG A 484 -17.61 0.20 13.89
CA ARG A 484 -16.23 0.61 14.17
C ARG A 484 -15.60 1.41 13.03
N LEU A 485 -16.18 1.35 11.81
CA LEU A 485 -15.70 2.15 10.68
C LEU A 485 -15.84 3.64 11.00
N ASN A 486 -14.74 4.37 10.96
CA ASN A 486 -14.73 5.76 11.37
C ASN A 486 -13.61 6.53 10.66
N ASN A 487 -14.01 7.59 9.95
CA ASN A 487 -13.12 8.48 9.23
C ASN A 487 -12.80 9.78 10.00
N GLN A 488 -13.38 9.96 11.18
CA GLN A 488 -13.22 11.20 11.93
C GLN A 488 -11.80 11.34 12.49
N ALA A 489 -11.23 12.52 12.31
CA ALA A 489 -9.98 12.89 12.97
C ALA A 489 -10.18 12.97 14.49
N THR A 490 -9.17 12.58 15.24
CA THR A 490 -9.19 12.68 16.72
C THR A 490 -8.94 14.10 17.23
N SER A 491 -8.60 15.04 16.33
CA SER A 491 -8.41 16.48 16.61
C SER A 491 -9.13 17.32 15.55
N ASN A 492 -9.62 18.48 15.93
CA ASN A 492 -10.22 19.47 15.04
C ASN A 492 -9.33 20.69 14.83
N ALA A 493 -8.09 20.67 15.31
CA ALA A 493 -7.14 21.75 15.19
C ALA A 493 -5.92 21.35 14.37
N ILE A 494 -5.40 22.29 13.60
CA ILE A 494 -4.18 22.17 12.82
C ILE A 494 -2.99 22.51 13.69
N THR A 495 -1.99 21.65 13.66
CA THR A 495 -0.78 21.81 14.48
C THR A 495 0.26 22.68 13.78
N ASN A 496 0.35 22.59 12.46
CA ASN A 496 1.39 23.22 11.65
C ASN A 496 0.84 24.20 10.61
N GLY A 497 -0.16 24.98 10.95
CA GLY A 497 -0.87 25.86 10.02
C GLY A 497 -0.02 26.95 9.33
N ASN A 498 1.17 27.25 9.83
CA ASN A 498 2.08 28.25 9.23
C ASN A 498 3.33 27.59 8.62
N LEU A 499 3.12 26.71 7.64
CA LEU A 499 4.24 26.15 6.89
C LEU A 499 4.70 27.15 5.82
N ALA A 500 5.89 27.72 6.01
CA ALA A 500 6.55 28.40 4.89
C ALA A 500 6.81 27.37 3.79
N PRO A 501 6.47 27.67 2.52
CA PRO A 501 6.80 26.79 1.41
C PRO A 501 8.30 26.49 1.41
N PHE A 502 8.66 25.23 1.28
CA PHE A 502 10.07 24.86 1.17
C PHE A 502 10.66 25.43 -0.12
N ASN A 503 11.77 26.14 0.01
CA ASN A 503 12.45 26.74 -1.15
C ASN A 503 13.58 25.81 -1.62
N GLY A 504 13.25 24.78 -2.39
CA GLY A 504 14.19 23.79 -2.89
C GLY A 504 13.51 22.62 -3.56
N LEU A 505 14.24 21.53 -3.74
CA LEU A 505 13.69 20.29 -4.28
C LEU A 505 13.31 19.35 -3.13
N GLU A 506 12.13 18.77 -3.24
CA GLU A 506 11.59 17.80 -2.29
C GLU A 506 11.37 16.44 -2.94
N ARG A 507 11.72 15.37 -2.22
CA ARG A 507 11.33 14.03 -2.60
C ARG A 507 9.81 13.86 -2.47
N LEU A 508 9.20 13.33 -3.52
CA LEU A 508 7.88 12.74 -3.53
C LEU A 508 8.06 11.25 -3.78
N ALA A 509 7.75 10.42 -2.82
CA ALA A 509 7.76 8.98 -3.03
C ALA A 509 6.35 8.45 -3.24
N ASP A 510 6.14 7.78 -4.36
CA ASP A 510 5.07 6.81 -4.55
C ASP A 510 5.59 5.41 -4.19
N VAL A 511 4.69 4.46 -4.00
CA VAL A 511 5.05 3.04 -4.03
C VAL A 511 4.72 2.52 -5.42
N ASN A 512 5.76 2.06 -6.13
CA ASN A 512 5.54 1.55 -7.47
C ASN A 512 4.48 0.44 -7.46
N ILE A 513 3.54 0.48 -8.41
CA ILE A 513 2.42 -0.47 -8.50
C ILE A 513 2.86 -1.94 -8.44
N TYR A 514 4.08 -2.23 -8.91
CA TYR A 514 4.65 -3.59 -8.93
C TYR A 514 5.71 -3.82 -7.85
N ALA A 515 5.76 -2.94 -6.83
CA ALA A 515 6.60 -3.07 -5.65
C ALA A 515 5.79 -3.08 -4.33
N GLY A 516 4.46 -3.11 -4.40
CA GLY A 516 3.56 -2.93 -3.26
C GLY A 516 3.65 -3.99 -2.18
N ASP A 517 3.97 -5.24 -2.54
CA ASP A 517 4.09 -6.34 -1.61
C ASP A 517 5.08 -7.42 -2.11
N GLN A 518 5.42 -8.34 -1.24
CA GLN A 518 6.41 -9.39 -1.49
C GLN A 518 6.02 -10.37 -2.61
N ILE A 519 4.72 -10.59 -2.88
CA ILE A 519 4.26 -11.47 -3.95
C ILE A 519 4.45 -10.78 -5.30
N VAL A 520 3.99 -9.53 -5.40
CA VAL A 520 4.06 -8.73 -6.62
C VAL A 520 5.50 -8.46 -7.04
N ARG A 521 6.39 -8.19 -6.09
CA ARG A 521 7.83 -7.98 -6.35
C ARG A 521 8.51 -9.17 -7.04
N ARG A 522 7.96 -10.37 -6.88
CA ARG A 522 8.51 -11.62 -7.44
C ARG A 522 7.84 -12.07 -8.74
N SER A 523 6.92 -11.28 -9.29
CA SER A 523 6.33 -11.58 -10.60
C SER A 523 7.24 -11.09 -11.72
N SER A 524 7.86 -12.01 -12.44
CA SER A 524 8.77 -11.71 -13.55
C SER A 524 8.09 -10.90 -14.66
N ALA A 525 6.85 -11.22 -14.99
CA ALA A 525 6.09 -10.50 -16.02
C ALA A 525 5.86 -9.04 -15.63
N LEU A 526 5.53 -8.76 -14.36
CA LEU A 526 5.29 -7.41 -13.85
C LEU A 526 6.59 -6.59 -13.80
N GLN A 527 7.70 -7.19 -13.40
CA GLN A 527 9.00 -6.51 -13.31
C GLN A 527 9.59 -6.13 -14.68
N LEU A 528 9.11 -6.71 -15.78
CA LEU A 528 9.51 -6.33 -17.14
C LEU A 528 8.75 -5.11 -17.68
N THR A 529 7.71 -4.65 -17.01
CA THR A 529 6.88 -3.52 -17.44
C THR A 529 7.61 -2.18 -17.40
N ARG A 530 7.07 -1.19 -18.10
CA ARG A 530 7.57 0.19 -18.05
C ARG A 530 7.40 0.79 -16.66
N ASP A 531 6.27 0.50 -15.99
CA ASP A 531 5.98 0.98 -14.65
C ASP A 531 6.99 0.46 -13.62
N ALA A 532 7.33 -0.84 -13.65
CA ALA A 532 8.36 -1.38 -12.76
C ALA A 532 9.73 -0.70 -12.98
N LYS A 533 10.10 -0.48 -14.25
CA LYS A 533 11.35 0.21 -14.60
C LYS A 533 11.38 1.65 -14.11
N ARG A 534 10.24 2.36 -14.20
CA ARG A 534 10.09 3.74 -13.73
C ARG A 534 10.32 3.87 -12.22
N GLY A 535 10.01 2.84 -11.43
CA GLY A 535 10.29 2.79 -9.99
C GLY A 535 11.79 2.93 -9.63
N ASN A 536 12.68 2.67 -10.59
CA ASN A 536 14.13 2.79 -10.43
C ASN A 536 14.70 4.04 -11.13
N GLN A 537 13.88 5.05 -11.41
CA GLN A 537 14.28 6.30 -12.07
C GLN A 537 13.94 7.51 -11.20
N ALA A 538 14.70 8.60 -11.36
CA ALA A 538 14.37 9.89 -10.79
C ALA A 538 13.48 10.65 -11.78
N GLY A 539 12.21 10.86 -11.42
CA GLY A 539 11.27 11.68 -12.17
C GLY A 539 11.53 13.17 -11.92
N LEU A 540 11.90 13.89 -12.96
CA LEU A 540 12.26 15.31 -12.91
C LEU A 540 11.31 16.12 -13.77
N ASN A 541 10.92 17.32 -13.30
CA ASN A 541 10.11 18.24 -14.11
C ASN A 541 10.92 18.81 -15.28
N GLN A 542 10.22 19.38 -16.27
CA GLN A 542 10.84 19.94 -17.48
C GLN A 542 11.89 21.02 -17.19
N LYS A 543 11.65 21.87 -16.18
CA LYS A 543 12.55 22.97 -15.83
C LYS A 543 13.90 22.41 -15.34
N LEU A 544 13.88 21.55 -14.33
CA LEU A 544 15.08 20.95 -13.75
C LEU A 544 15.82 20.08 -14.79
N PHE A 545 15.07 19.33 -15.61
CA PHE A 545 15.64 18.50 -16.67
C PHE A 545 16.44 19.33 -17.69
N THR A 546 15.91 20.52 -18.03
CA THR A 546 16.57 21.47 -18.94
C THR A 546 17.76 22.18 -18.28
N GLU A 547 17.61 22.64 -17.04
CA GLU A 547 18.67 23.32 -16.27
C GLU A 547 19.93 22.44 -16.10
N LEU A 548 19.72 21.13 -15.87
CA LEU A 548 20.81 20.17 -15.76
C LEU A 548 21.33 19.66 -17.12
N GLY A 549 20.69 20.06 -18.24
CA GLY A 549 21.08 19.62 -19.59
C GLY A 549 21.00 18.11 -19.79
N LEU A 550 19.99 17.46 -19.23
CA LEU A 550 19.85 16.00 -19.21
C LEU A 550 19.20 15.46 -20.48
N LYS A 551 19.51 14.20 -20.76
CA LYS A 551 18.80 13.34 -21.70
C LYS A 551 18.05 12.25 -20.95
N GLU A 552 16.97 11.72 -21.54
CA GLU A 552 16.21 10.61 -20.98
C GLU A 552 17.13 9.40 -20.68
N GLY A 553 17.09 8.90 -19.44
CA GLY A 553 17.93 7.80 -18.99
C GLY A 553 19.36 8.18 -18.58
N GLU A 554 19.74 9.46 -18.66
CA GLU A 554 21.07 9.91 -18.19
C GLU A 554 21.15 9.83 -16.67
N ALA A 555 22.32 9.42 -16.14
CA ALA A 555 22.50 9.25 -14.70
C ALA A 555 22.52 10.60 -13.96
N VAL A 556 21.76 10.66 -12.88
CA VAL A 556 21.76 11.77 -11.93
C VAL A 556 22.05 11.26 -10.53
N ARG A 557 22.78 12.07 -9.78
CA ARG A 557 23.01 11.86 -8.35
C ARG A 557 21.91 12.55 -7.57
N VAL A 558 21.17 11.78 -6.79
CA VAL A 558 20.18 12.28 -5.84
C VAL A 558 20.74 12.13 -4.44
N SER A 559 20.71 13.21 -3.65
CA SER A 559 21.16 13.18 -2.25
C SER A 559 20.02 13.65 -1.33
N GLN A 560 19.88 12.95 -0.19
CA GLN A 560 18.95 13.25 0.88
C GLN A 560 19.67 13.18 2.23
N GLY A 561 19.98 14.33 2.83
CA GLY A 561 20.92 14.42 3.94
C GLY A 561 22.30 13.89 3.52
N ASP A 562 22.85 12.98 4.32
CA ASP A 562 24.16 12.36 4.05
C ASP A 562 24.08 11.15 3.10
N LEU A 563 22.87 10.76 2.69
CA LEU A 563 22.64 9.61 1.82
C LEU A 563 22.56 10.05 0.35
N SER A 564 23.13 9.26 -0.55
CA SER A 564 23.07 9.54 -1.98
C SER A 564 23.01 8.28 -2.82
N ILE A 565 22.36 8.40 -4.00
CA ILE A 565 22.29 7.35 -5.00
C ILE A 565 22.42 7.94 -6.40
N ASP A 566 22.99 7.17 -7.31
CA ASP A 566 22.99 7.46 -8.72
C ASP A 566 21.88 6.64 -9.39
N MET A 567 21.02 7.29 -10.18
CA MET A 567 19.93 6.64 -10.87
C MET A 567 19.59 7.33 -12.20
N PRO A 568 18.98 6.61 -13.15
CA PRO A 568 18.57 7.22 -14.42
C PRO A 568 17.52 8.31 -14.21
N ALA A 569 17.67 9.44 -14.89
CA ALA A 569 16.66 10.49 -14.94
C ALA A 569 15.54 10.15 -15.92
N SER A 570 14.30 10.47 -15.57
CA SER A 570 13.16 10.45 -16.48
C SER A 570 12.44 11.80 -16.47
N LEU A 571 11.95 12.21 -17.64
CA LEU A 571 11.22 13.46 -17.78
C LEU A 571 9.75 13.29 -17.39
N GLU A 572 9.31 14.04 -16.39
CA GLU A 572 7.89 14.13 -15.97
C GLU A 572 7.36 15.56 -16.20
N VAL A 573 6.91 15.84 -17.40
CA VAL A 573 6.56 17.19 -17.88
C VAL A 573 5.63 17.96 -16.95
N ASN A 574 4.65 17.28 -16.36
CA ASN A 574 3.62 17.88 -15.50
C ASN A 574 3.93 17.79 -14.00
N LEU A 575 5.13 17.34 -13.62
CA LEU A 575 5.52 17.32 -12.22
C LEU A 575 5.73 18.74 -11.70
N ALA A 576 5.24 19.04 -10.50
CA ALA A 576 5.34 20.36 -9.89
C ALA A 576 6.81 20.81 -9.77
N SER A 577 7.04 22.10 -9.98
CA SER A 577 8.36 22.68 -9.71
C SER A 577 8.67 22.55 -8.21
N GLY A 578 9.87 22.09 -7.87
CA GLY A 578 10.22 21.77 -6.47
C GLY A 578 9.99 20.30 -6.10
N ALA A 579 9.26 19.51 -6.87
CA ALA A 579 9.13 18.07 -6.60
C ALA A 579 10.09 17.25 -7.47
N VAL A 580 10.65 16.20 -6.85
CA VAL A 580 11.43 15.14 -7.49
C VAL A 580 10.80 13.81 -7.11
N ARG A 581 10.34 13.04 -8.08
CA ARG A 581 9.69 11.76 -7.84
C ARG A 581 10.72 10.64 -7.77
N ILE A 582 10.78 9.97 -6.62
CA ILE A 582 11.65 8.81 -6.40
C ILE A 582 10.85 7.78 -5.63
N SER A 583 10.44 6.72 -6.32
CA SER A 583 9.58 5.68 -5.75
C SER A 583 10.22 5.02 -4.53
N ALA A 584 9.40 4.71 -3.52
CA ALA A 584 9.77 3.84 -2.41
C ALA A 584 9.58 2.36 -2.81
N GLY A 585 10.06 1.45 -1.99
CA GLY A 585 9.88 0.01 -2.18
C GLY A 585 10.80 -0.61 -3.24
N THR A 586 11.85 0.08 -3.65
CA THR A 586 12.85 -0.44 -4.59
C THR A 586 14.22 -0.55 -3.92
N MET A 587 15.05 -1.50 -4.38
CA MET A 587 16.41 -1.67 -3.86
C MET A 587 17.29 -0.41 -4.05
N ALA A 588 17.05 0.36 -5.10
CA ALA A 588 17.74 1.61 -5.34
C ALA A 588 17.37 2.65 -4.28
N SER A 589 16.09 2.88 -4.07
CA SER A 589 15.59 3.90 -3.14
C SER A 589 15.73 3.52 -1.66
N ALA A 590 15.99 2.24 -1.34
CA ALA A 590 16.29 1.77 0.01
C ALA A 590 17.56 2.40 0.62
N LYS A 591 18.43 2.96 -0.22
CA LYS A 591 19.63 3.70 0.19
C LYS A 591 19.37 5.17 0.51
N LEU A 592 18.17 5.69 0.26
CA LEU A 592 17.75 7.04 0.63
C LEU A 592 17.06 7.05 2.00
N GLY A 593 16.80 8.26 2.51
CA GLY A 593 16.06 8.48 3.74
C GLY A 593 14.54 8.38 3.59
N SER A 594 13.82 9.25 4.29
CA SER A 594 12.35 9.25 4.33
C SER A 594 11.71 9.47 2.96
N MET A 595 10.45 9.06 2.85
CA MET A 595 9.66 9.17 1.61
C MET A 595 9.41 10.62 1.14
N PHE A 596 9.49 11.57 2.06
CA PHE A 596 9.34 13.00 1.82
C PHE A 596 10.53 13.75 2.40
N GLY A 597 10.69 15.00 2.01
CA GLY A 597 11.69 15.91 2.55
C GLY A 597 12.70 16.41 1.51
N PRO A 598 13.62 17.29 1.93
CA PRO A 598 14.57 17.94 1.04
C PRO A 598 15.47 16.96 0.31
N VAL A 599 15.71 17.22 -0.98
CA VAL A 599 16.69 16.49 -1.80
C VAL A 599 17.48 17.46 -2.66
N THR A 600 18.67 17.03 -3.07
CA THR A 600 19.43 17.70 -4.12
C THR A 600 19.63 16.77 -5.30
N VAL A 601 19.64 17.32 -6.50
CA VAL A 601 19.86 16.57 -7.73
C VAL A 601 20.98 17.25 -8.51
N SER A 602 21.96 16.46 -8.92
CA SER A 602 23.05 16.90 -9.78
C SER A 602 23.30 15.87 -10.88
N LYS A 603 23.99 16.28 -11.93
CA LYS A 603 24.50 15.34 -12.93
C LYS A 603 25.52 14.41 -12.26
N ALA A 604 25.43 13.10 -12.50
CA ALA A 604 26.32 12.09 -11.90
C ALA A 604 27.70 12.10 -12.55
#